data_fd66b592f69b88afb7ddba3f2a062689
#
_entry.id   fd66b592f69b88afb7ddba3f2a062689
#
_cell.length_a   1.000
_cell.length_b   1.000
_cell.length_c   1.000
_cell.angle_alpha   90.00
_cell.angle_beta   90.00
_cell.angle_gamma   90.00
#
_symmetry.space_group_name_H-M   'P 1'
#
loop_
_entity.id
_entity.type
_entity.pdbx_description
1 polymer ?
#
loop_
_entity_poly.entity_id
_entity_poly.type
_entity_poly.pdbx_seq_one_letter_code
_entity_poly.pdbx_strand_id
1 'polypeptide(L)'
;MKLGTSYFGNRMMRHAEGDLRDIRAHGCNWVLHTYDEVDLRFNRGNLRALTQASHKLGMEVYYSPWAIGGVFGGECISAFTGRHPDACQMLSTGERVPHACPSNPEFRDFIKSWIQAAIDAGGDVLFWDEPHLWIATWEGREERENEFACRCHVCQERFRQVYGHAYPKKRTKQVVEFRDLTLYDFLKWATETAKGIKKGIRNAVCLLPHVRTWPNPLWEKIAALKSVDIMATDPYWKRFPYSNPAKDRMDGFVDLMASRLVELGRRHRKEVQAWLQIFALHRQDEVDIDTAVNYFVKAGVKNIGAWGYVGCAAYASIASERPRECWERLGRIYRRVSSKSNRK
;
A
#
# COMPACT_ATOMS: atom_id res chain seq x y z
N MET A 1 -3.52 -19.32 -8.86
CA MET A 1 -3.08 -18.35 -7.82
C MET A 1 -2.40 -17.16 -8.50
N LYS A 2 -2.65 -15.94 -8.03
CA LYS A 2 -1.85 -14.75 -8.34
C LYS A 2 -0.78 -14.60 -7.26
N LEU A 3 0.47 -14.55 -7.64
CA LEU A 3 1.61 -14.50 -6.74
C LEU A 3 2.59 -13.45 -7.25
N GLY A 4 3.06 -12.57 -6.39
CA GLY A 4 3.94 -11.49 -6.81
C GLY A 4 4.79 -10.92 -5.69
N THR A 5 5.57 -9.92 -6.04
CA THR A 5 6.43 -9.20 -5.09
C THR A 5 6.55 -7.74 -5.49
N SER A 6 6.88 -6.88 -4.52
CA SER A 6 7.32 -5.52 -4.81
C SER A 6 8.77 -5.50 -5.29
N TYR A 7 9.04 -4.60 -6.22
CA TYR A 7 10.35 -4.35 -6.78
C TYR A 7 10.66 -2.85 -6.77
N PHE A 8 11.47 -2.43 -5.87
CA PHE A 8 12.04 -1.08 -5.72
C PHE A 8 13.56 -1.14 -5.86
N GLY A 9 14.01 -1.76 -6.89
CA GLY A 9 15.42 -2.03 -7.10
C GLY A 9 16.02 -1.12 -8.15
N ASN A 10 16.56 -1.76 -9.16
CA ASN A 10 17.35 -1.15 -10.18
C ASN A 10 16.48 -0.52 -11.28
N ARG A 11 16.87 0.68 -11.73
CA ARG A 11 16.29 1.35 -12.90
C ARG A 11 17.14 1.17 -14.16
N MET A 12 18.32 0.54 -14.04
CA MET A 12 19.19 0.22 -15.17
C MET A 12 18.76 -1.11 -15.77
N MET A 13 18.22 -1.09 -16.99
CA MET A 13 17.60 -2.25 -17.63
C MET A 13 18.51 -3.49 -17.69
N ARG A 14 19.82 -3.32 -17.95
CA ARG A 14 20.77 -4.44 -17.97
C ARG A 14 20.82 -5.27 -16.67
N HIS A 15 20.48 -4.66 -15.53
CA HIS A 15 20.40 -5.32 -14.21
C HIS A 15 18.97 -5.74 -13.90
N ALA A 16 18.01 -4.82 -14.11
CA ALA A 16 16.61 -5.06 -13.84
C ALA A 16 16.03 -6.27 -14.60
N GLU A 17 16.46 -6.52 -15.83
CA GLU A 17 16.03 -7.72 -16.58
C GLU A 17 16.48 -9.03 -15.91
N GLY A 18 17.65 -9.04 -15.25
CA GLY A 18 18.09 -10.17 -14.43
C GLY A 18 17.17 -10.39 -13.23
N ASP A 19 16.87 -9.32 -12.51
CA ASP A 19 15.99 -9.34 -11.36
C ASP A 19 14.55 -9.79 -11.74
N LEU A 20 14.02 -9.29 -12.86
CA LEU A 20 12.69 -9.69 -13.34
C LEU A 20 12.62 -11.17 -13.73
N ARG A 21 13.70 -11.72 -14.34
CA ARG A 21 13.81 -13.17 -14.62
C ARG A 21 13.85 -13.97 -13.32
N ASP A 22 14.58 -13.49 -12.31
CA ASP A 22 14.62 -14.13 -11.00
C ASP A 22 13.26 -14.10 -10.31
N ILE A 23 12.57 -12.95 -10.30
CA ILE A 23 11.19 -12.81 -9.79
C ILE A 23 10.26 -13.82 -10.45
N ARG A 24 10.34 -13.93 -11.78
CA ARG A 24 9.52 -14.90 -12.54
C ARG A 24 9.86 -16.34 -12.19
N ALA A 25 11.14 -16.68 -12.04
CA ALA A 25 11.61 -18.02 -11.67
C ALA A 25 11.18 -18.43 -10.25
N HIS A 26 11.00 -17.47 -9.36
CA HIS A 26 10.46 -17.70 -8.01
C HIS A 26 8.94 -17.92 -7.97
N GLY A 27 8.27 -17.97 -9.14
CA GLY A 27 6.84 -18.29 -9.26
C GLY A 27 5.91 -17.10 -9.26
N CYS A 28 6.45 -15.87 -9.33
CA CYS A 28 5.65 -14.68 -9.46
C CYS A 28 5.03 -14.57 -10.88
N ASN A 29 3.77 -14.18 -10.94
CA ASN A 29 3.05 -13.87 -12.18
C ASN A 29 2.54 -12.44 -12.23
N TRP A 30 2.93 -11.63 -11.25
CA TRP A 30 2.82 -10.18 -11.25
C TRP A 30 3.98 -9.55 -10.46
N VAL A 31 4.27 -8.30 -10.74
CA VAL A 31 5.27 -7.50 -10.04
C VAL A 31 4.73 -6.10 -9.77
N LEU A 32 4.99 -5.57 -8.57
CA LEU A 32 4.71 -4.18 -8.24
C LEU A 32 5.98 -3.37 -8.35
N HIS A 33 6.02 -2.43 -9.28
CA HIS A 33 7.06 -1.42 -9.34
C HIS A 33 6.67 -0.22 -8.48
N THR A 34 7.54 0.17 -7.55
CA THR A 34 7.39 1.45 -6.87
C THR A 34 7.59 2.57 -7.89
N TYR A 35 6.77 3.61 -7.82
CA TYR A 35 6.81 4.74 -8.74
C TYR A 35 6.75 6.03 -7.93
N ASP A 36 7.89 6.44 -7.40
CA ASP A 36 8.02 7.62 -6.55
C ASP A 36 8.12 8.92 -7.37
N GLU A 37 8.37 10.04 -6.71
CA GLU A 37 8.48 11.35 -7.34
C GLU A 37 9.76 11.52 -8.15
N VAL A 38 10.84 10.83 -7.80
CA VAL A 38 12.10 10.82 -8.56
C VAL A 38 11.88 10.07 -9.87
N ASP A 39 11.20 8.93 -9.81
CA ASP A 39 10.82 8.17 -10.99
C ASP A 39 9.88 8.96 -11.89
N LEU A 40 8.88 9.64 -11.31
CA LEU A 40 7.95 10.48 -12.06
C LEU A 40 8.67 11.61 -12.81
N ARG A 41 9.71 12.16 -12.21
CA ARG A 41 10.46 13.28 -12.78
C ARG A 41 11.53 12.83 -13.79
N PHE A 42 12.28 11.77 -13.50
CA PHE A 42 13.51 11.46 -14.20
C PHE A 42 13.52 10.07 -14.89
N ASN A 43 12.66 9.12 -14.48
CA ASN A 43 12.77 7.73 -14.90
C ASN A 43 11.56 7.20 -15.69
N ARG A 44 10.69 8.06 -16.22
CA ARG A 44 9.47 7.62 -16.95
C ARG A 44 9.76 6.63 -18.08
N GLY A 45 10.84 6.85 -18.84
CA GLY A 45 11.26 5.95 -19.91
C GLY A 45 11.69 4.57 -19.37
N ASN A 46 12.42 4.56 -18.27
CA ASN A 46 12.87 3.33 -17.62
C ASN A 46 11.69 2.53 -17.05
N LEU A 47 10.72 3.20 -16.43
CA LEU A 47 9.50 2.54 -15.91
C LEU A 47 8.72 1.87 -17.06
N ARG A 48 8.57 2.55 -18.18
CA ARG A 48 7.97 1.95 -19.40
C ARG A 48 8.75 0.72 -19.88
N ALA A 49 10.06 0.79 -19.91
CA ALA A 49 10.92 -0.35 -20.30
C ALA A 49 10.79 -1.52 -19.31
N LEU A 50 10.74 -1.24 -18.00
CA LEU A 50 10.48 -2.24 -16.95
C LEU A 50 9.12 -2.92 -17.13
N THR A 51 8.07 -2.15 -17.43
CA THR A 51 6.74 -2.70 -17.73
C THR A 51 6.81 -3.65 -18.91
N GLN A 52 7.41 -3.23 -20.03
CA GLN A 52 7.54 -4.06 -21.23
C GLN A 52 8.33 -5.35 -20.96
N ALA A 53 9.41 -5.27 -20.18
CA ALA A 53 10.21 -6.43 -19.80
C ALA A 53 9.41 -7.38 -18.89
N SER A 54 8.62 -6.85 -17.95
CA SER A 54 7.74 -7.64 -17.09
C SER A 54 6.64 -8.36 -17.89
N HIS A 55 6.00 -7.65 -18.83
CA HIS A 55 4.98 -8.22 -19.72
C HIS A 55 5.57 -9.33 -20.64
N LYS A 56 6.79 -9.15 -21.16
CA LYS A 56 7.49 -10.19 -21.96
C LYS A 56 7.71 -11.48 -21.15
N LEU A 57 7.83 -11.38 -19.83
CA LEU A 57 7.94 -12.52 -18.93
C LEU A 57 6.58 -13.07 -18.46
N GLY A 58 5.47 -12.53 -18.98
CA GLY A 58 4.11 -12.94 -18.61
C GLY A 58 3.68 -12.51 -17.23
N MET A 59 4.21 -11.39 -16.73
CA MET A 59 3.84 -10.82 -15.43
C MET A 59 2.93 -9.61 -15.60
N GLU A 60 1.82 -9.56 -14.85
CA GLU A 60 0.97 -8.37 -14.67
C GLU A 60 1.76 -7.29 -13.90
N VAL A 61 1.62 -6.01 -14.25
CA VAL A 61 2.38 -4.91 -13.66
C VAL A 61 1.50 -4.02 -12.80
N TYR A 62 1.89 -3.90 -11.53
CA TYR A 62 1.31 -2.97 -10.57
C TYR A 62 2.23 -1.75 -10.42
N TYR A 63 1.63 -0.56 -10.22
CA TYR A 63 2.34 0.64 -9.83
C TYR A 63 1.81 1.18 -8.51
N SER A 64 2.72 1.49 -7.58
CA SER A 64 2.42 2.15 -6.30
C SER A 64 2.97 3.56 -6.25
N PRO A 65 2.21 4.57 -5.80
CA PRO A 65 2.69 5.93 -5.53
C PRO A 65 3.52 5.97 -4.24
N TRP A 66 4.65 5.25 -4.23
CA TRP A 66 5.47 4.96 -3.07
C TRP A 66 5.89 6.23 -2.31
N ALA A 67 5.41 6.39 -1.07
CA ALA A 67 5.61 7.52 -0.17
C ALA A 67 5.22 8.91 -0.73
N ILE A 68 4.52 8.98 -1.87
CA ILE A 68 4.14 10.27 -2.47
C ILE A 68 3.28 11.08 -1.49
N GLY A 69 3.70 12.29 -1.24
CA GLY A 69 3.02 13.21 -0.34
C GLY A 69 3.05 12.79 1.13
N GLY A 70 3.74 11.70 1.52
CA GLY A 70 3.61 11.11 2.85
C GLY A 70 2.19 10.62 3.16
N VAL A 71 1.37 10.40 2.13
CA VAL A 71 -0.02 9.89 2.23
C VAL A 71 -0.08 8.40 1.98
N PHE A 72 0.94 7.85 1.34
CA PHE A 72 1.06 6.43 1.02
C PHE A 72 2.24 5.81 1.75
N GLY A 73 2.17 4.50 1.96
CA GLY A 73 3.27 3.72 2.52
C GLY A 73 4.54 3.80 1.67
N GLY A 74 5.68 3.60 2.31
CA GLY A 74 6.99 3.54 1.67
C GLY A 74 8.08 4.33 2.37
N GLU A 75 9.33 4.03 2.00
CA GLU A 75 10.55 4.52 2.65
C GLU A 75 11.22 5.67 1.85
N CYS A 76 10.45 6.42 1.06
CA CYS A 76 10.93 7.59 0.32
C CYS A 76 10.51 8.91 0.96
N ILE A 77 11.28 9.95 0.68
CA ILE A 77 10.94 11.32 1.07
C ILE A 77 10.18 11.98 -0.08
N SER A 78 9.01 12.54 0.22
CA SER A 78 8.24 13.27 -0.77
C SER A 78 8.81 14.67 -1.01
N ALA A 79 9.21 14.96 -2.24
CA ALA A 79 9.64 16.29 -2.64
C ALA A 79 8.45 17.25 -2.81
N PHE A 80 7.24 16.74 -3.02
CA PHE A 80 6.00 17.54 -3.10
C PHE A 80 5.81 18.35 -1.83
N THR A 81 5.92 17.72 -0.66
CA THR A 81 5.69 18.38 0.62
C THR A 81 6.66 19.53 0.89
N GLY A 82 7.91 19.39 0.46
CA GLY A 82 8.92 20.46 0.58
C GLY A 82 8.69 21.64 -0.37
N ARG A 83 8.08 21.39 -1.54
CA ARG A 83 7.79 22.43 -2.55
C ARG A 83 6.45 23.12 -2.34
N HIS A 84 5.50 22.42 -1.70
CA HIS A 84 4.12 22.87 -1.51
C HIS A 84 3.72 22.81 -0.03
N PRO A 85 4.41 23.59 0.84
CA PRO A 85 4.15 23.55 2.30
C PRO A 85 2.70 23.92 2.62
N ASP A 86 2.05 24.76 1.83
CA ASP A 86 0.65 25.15 2.03
C ASP A 86 -0.35 24.05 1.67
N ALA A 87 0.07 23.08 0.86
CA ALA A 87 -0.71 21.88 0.59
C ALA A 87 -0.54 20.79 1.66
N CYS A 88 0.33 20.99 2.65
CA CYS A 88 0.60 20.03 3.71
C CYS A 88 -0.47 20.01 4.80
N GLN A 89 -0.55 18.87 5.50
CA GLN A 89 -1.44 18.68 6.63
C GLN A 89 -1.05 19.59 7.80
N MET A 90 -2.05 20.03 8.53
CA MET A 90 -1.92 20.78 9.78
C MET A 90 -2.48 19.97 10.93
N LEU A 91 -1.74 19.85 12.00
CA LEU A 91 -2.21 19.23 13.23
C LEU A 91 -3.25 20.09 13.94
N SER A 92 -3.99 19.48 14.85
CA SER A 92 -4.94 20.18 15.75
C SER A 92 -4.23 21.24 16.62
N THR A 93 -2.94 21.11 16.85
CA THR A 93 -2.07 22.05 17.57
C THR A 93 -1.72 23.30 16.75
N GLY A 94 -1.92 23.27 15.42
CA GLY A 94 -1.50 24.32 14.49
C GLY A 94 -0.13 24.06 13.84
N GLU A 95 0.57 23.00 14.24
CA GLU A 95 1.82 22.58 13.60
C GLU A 95 1.55 22.03 12.20
N ARG A 96 2.38 22.39 11.22
CA ARG A 96 2.35 21.84 9.87
C ARG A 96 3.31 20.66 9.80
N VAL A 97 2.85 19.54 9.25
CA VAL A 97 3.64 18.32 9.10
C VAL A 97 3.91 18.03 7.63
N PRO A 98 5.03 17.37 7.27
CA PRO A 98 5.45 17.13 5.88
C PRO A 98 4.64 16.00 5.21
N HIS A 99 3.33 16.07 5.36
CA HIS A 99 2.37 15.15 4.73
C HIS A 99 1.35 15.97 3.93
N ALA A 100 1.16 15.66 2.66
CA ALA A 100 0.20 16.36 1.83
C ALA A 100 -1.24 16.14 2.31
N CYS A 101 -2.07 17.16 2.22
CA CYS A 101 -3.49 17.02 2.56
C CYS A 101 -4.25 16.35 1.39
N PRO A 102 -4.91 15.19 1.59
CA PRO A 102 -5.68 14.52 0.53
C PRO A 102 -6.86 15.33 -0.02
N SER A 103 -7.29 16.36 0.73
CA SER A 103 -8.33 17.29 0.29
C SER A 103 -7.81 18.48 -0.48
N ASN A 104 -6.49 18.72 -0.49
CA ASN A 104 -5.91 19.88 -1.15
C ASN A 104 -5.93 19.69 -2.67
N PRO A 105 -6.45 20.67 -3.45
CA PRO A 105 -6.56 20.57 -4.91
C PRO A 105 -5.20 20.38 -5.60
N GLU A 106 -4.16 21.07 -5.16
CA GLU A 106 -2.82 21.00 -5.72
C GLU A 106 -2.20 19.59 -5.57
N PHE A 107 -2.42 18.94 -4.41
CA PHE A 107 -2.01 17.56 -4.24
C PHE A 107 -2.81 16.59 -5.12
N ARG A 108 -4.12 16.84 -5.29
CA ARG A 108 -4.94 16.03 -6.21
C ARG A 108 -4.48 16.19 -7.67
N ASP A 109 -4.15 17.37 -8.10
CA ASP A 109 -3.61 17.61 -9.45
C ASP A 109 -2.28 16.88 -9.65
N PHE A 110 -1.42 16.87 -8.63
CA PHE A 110 -0.18 16.09 -8.64
C PHE A 110 -0.46 14.58 -8.76
N ILE A 111 -1.37 14.03 -7.95
CA ILE A 111 -1.77 12.61 -8.03
C ILE A 111 -2.40 12.28 -9.38
N LYS A 112 -3.20 13.17 -9.96
CA LYS A 112 -3.75 12.99 -11.31
C LYS A 112 -2.65 12.86 -12.36
N SER A 113 -1.60 13.68 -12.27
CA SER A 113 -0.45 13.58 -13.18
C SER A 113 0.34 12.27 -12.98
N TRP A 114 0.45 11.77 -11.74
CA TRP A 114 1.03 10.47 -11.44
C TRP A 114 0.20 9.32 -12.04
N ILE A 115 -1.14 9.35 -11.86
CA ILE A 115 -2.06 8.37 -12.45
C ILE A 115 -1.84 8.28 -13.97
N GLN A 116 -1.82 9.43 -14.65
CA GLN A 116 -1.58 9.50 -16.09
C GLN A 116 -0.24 8.85 -16.46
N ALA A 117 0.84 9.21 -15.74
CA ALA A 117 2.17 8.68 -16.01
C ALA A 117 2.28 7.16 -15.78
N ALA A 118 1.63 6.61 -14.75
CA ALA A 118 1.59 5.18 -14.48
C ALA A 118 0.82 4.41 -15.57
N ILE A 119 -0.29 4.99 -16.06
CA ILE A 119 -1.06 4.44 -17.19
C ILE A 119 -0.24 4.50 -18.48
N ASP A 120 0.43 5.60 -18.76
CA ASP A 120 1.27 5.79 -19.96
C ASP A 120 2.50 4.88 -19.95
N ALA A 121 3.00 4.52 -18.77
CA ALA A 121 4.06 3.52 -18.62
C ALA A 121 3.58 2.09 -18.91
N GLY A 122 2.27 1.87 -19.04
CA GLY A 122 1.67 0.58 -19.39
C GLY A 122 1.23 -0.24 -18.18
N GLY A 123 1.08 0.35 -17.01
CA GLY A 123 0.59 -0.34 -15.81
C GLY A 123 -0.79 -0.98 -16.02
N ASP A 124 -0.97 -2.16 -15.43
CA ASP A 124 -2.24 -2.91 -15.44
C ASP A 124 -3.07 -2.62 -14.20
N VAL A 125 -2.41 -2.37 -13.07
CA VAL A 125 -3.04 -2.11 -11.77
C VAL A 125 -2.38 -0.91 -11.10
N LEU A 126 -3.17 0.04 -10.61
CA LEU A 126 -2.70 1.07 -9.68
C LEU A 126 -2.94 0.57 -8.25
N PHE A 127 -1.88 0.50 -7.47
CA PHE A 127 -1.88 0.00 -6.11
C PHE A 127 -1.76 1.17 -5.13
N TRP A 128 -2.85 1.47 -4.45
CA TRP A 128 -2.97 2.54 -3.45
C TRP A 128 -2.54 1.99 -2.10
N ASP A 129 -1.27 2.20 -1.78
CA ASP A 129 -0.60 1.59 -0.65
C ASP A 129 -0.84 2.36 0.64
N GLU A 130 -1.45 1.72 1.64
CA GLU A 130 -1.67 2.24 3.00
C GLU A 130 -2.06 3.74 3.06
N PRO A 131 -3.06 4.21 2.29
CA PRO A 131 -3.40 5.63 2.29
C PRO A 131 -3.81 6.08 3.70
N HIS A 132 -3.13 7.09 4.23
CA HIS A 132 -3.31 7.55 5.61
C HIS A 132 -3.17 9.07 5.76
N LEU A 133 -3.74 9.61 6.82
CA LEU A 133 -3.39 10.91 7.36
C LEU A 133 -2.22 10.73 8.33
N TRP A 134 -1.47 11.78 8.59
CA TRP A 134 -0.31 11.76 9.46
C TRP A 134 -0.51 10.89 10.71
N ILE A 135 0.50 10.06 11.00
CA ILE A 135 0.56 9.12 12.11
C ILE A 135 1.81 9.44 12.94
N ALA A 136 1.61 9.85 14.21
CA ALA A 136 2.69 10.28 15.10
C ALA A 136 3.81 9.23 15.24
N THR A 137 3.42 7.97 15.43
CA THR A 137 4.36 6.87 15.69
C THR A 137 5.25 6.55 14.48
N TRP A 138 4.82 6.85 13.27
CA TRP A 138 5.65 6.68 12.07
C TRP A 138 6.75 7.75 11.98
N GLU A 139 6.54 8.88 12.62
CA GLU A 139 7.53 9.96 12.76
C GLU A 139 8.38 9.83 14.04
N GLY A 140 8.31 8.71 14.74
CA GLY A 140 9.00 8.50 16.01
C GLY A 140 8.48 9.37 17.16
N ARG A 141 7.25 9.91 17.03
CA ARG A 141 6.60 10.76 18.06
C ARG A 141 5.61 9.93 18.87
N GLU A 142 5.43 10.30 20.13
CA GLU A 142 4.36 9.71 20.95
C GLU A 142 2.98 10.17 20.49
N GLU A 143 2.01 9.25 20.45
CA GLU A 143 0.62 9.58 20.16
C GLU A 143 0.00 10.36 21.33
N ARG A 144 -0.47 11.59 21.06
CA ARG A 144 -1.19 12.41 22.04
C ARG A 144 -2.68 12.37 21.75
N GLU A 145 -3.49 12.27 22.80
CA GLU A 145 -4.94 12.04 22.71
C GLU A 145 -5.67 12.98 21.75
N ASN A 146 -5.37 14.27 21.80
CA ASN A 146 -6.03 15.29 21.00
C ASN A 146 -5.16 15.81 19.83
N GLU A 147 -4.01 15.19 19.55
CA GLU A 147 -3.19 15.52 18.40
C GLU A 147 -3.63 14.70 17.19
N PHE A 148 -4.05 15.35 16.14
CA PHE A 148 -4.51 14.71 14.91
C PHE A 148 -4.34 15.63 13.69
N ALA A 149 -4.21 15.05 12.53
CA ALA A 149 -4.33 15.69 11.22
C ALA A 149 -5.62 15.19 10.50
N CYS A 150 -6.15 15.89 9.52
CA CYS A 150 -5.68 17.16 9.00
C CYS A 150 -6.65 18.27 9.40
N ARG A 151 -6.11 19.37 9.91
CA ARG A 151 -6.91 20.54 10.28
C ARG A 151 -6.45 21.81 9.51
N CYS A 152 -5.96 21.66 8.26
CA CYS A 152 -5.65 22.78 7.36
C CYS A 152 -6.94 23.54 6.97
N HIS A 153 -6.80 24.71 6.35
CA HIS A 153 -7.95 25.56 5.96
C HIS A 153 -8.95 24.81 5.07
N VAL A 154 -8.48 24.03 4.09
CA VAL A 154 -9.34 23.21 3.23
C VAL A 154 -10.19 22.22 4.04
N CYS A 155 -9.55 21.51 4.99
CA CYS A 155 -10.26 20.57 5.85
C CYS A 155 -11.24 21.25 6.81
N GLN A 156 -10.89 22.45 7.33
CA GLN A 156 -11.80 23.21 8.19
C GLN A 156 -13.05 23.66 7.43
N GLU A 157 -12.89 24.13 6.23
CA GLU A 157 -14.02 24.54 5.37
C GLU A 157 -14.90 23.33 5.01
N ARG A 158 -14.30 22.22 4.56
CA ARG A 158 -15.05 20.99 4.26
C ARG A 158 -15.78 20.44 5.49
N PHE A 159 -15.16 20.49 6.67
CA PHE A 159 -15.82 20.06 7.91
C PHE A 159 -17.06 20.90 8.19
N ARG A 160 -16.96 22.25 8.03
CA ARG A 160 -18.09 23.16 8.20
C ARG A 160 -19.23 22.84 7.22
N GLN A 161 -18.90 22.54 5.96
CA GLN A 161 -19.89 22.15 4.94
C GLN A 161 -20.61 20.85 5.29
N VAL A 162 -19.91 19.87 5.88
CA VAL A 162 -20.48 18.56 6.24
C VAL A 162 -21.30 18.61 7.53
N TYR A 163 -20.81 19.33 8.55
CA TYR A 163 -21.40 19.28 9.90
C TYR A 163 -22.09 20.58 10.35
N GLY A 164 -21.99 21.67 9.60
CA GLY A 164 -22.66 22.94 9.91
C GLY A 164 -21.99 23.79 10.98
N HIS A 165 -20.86 23.36 11.54
CA HIS A 165 -20.16 24.11 12.60
C HIS A 165 -18.63 24.05 12.42
N ALA A 166 -17.90 24.82 13.24
CA ALA A 166 -16.45 24.89 13.17
C ALA A 166 -15.79 23.54 13.50
N TYR A 167 -14.67 23.23 12.82
CA TYR A 167 -13.90 22.02 13.04
C TYR A 167 -13.26 22.03 14.43
N PRO A 168 -13.60 21.07 15.33
CA PRO A 168 -13.09 21.02 16.68
C PRO A 168 -11.56 20.91 16.75
N LYS A 169 -10.96 21.42 17.83
CA LYS A 169 -9.55 21.21 18.16
C LYS A 169 -9.29 19.91 18.94
N LYS A 170 -10.35 19.32 19.52
CA LYS A 170 -10.30 18.06 20.26
C LYS A 170 -10.79 16.91 19.37
N ARG A 171 -10.27 15.70 19.60
CA ARG A 171 -10.68 14.49 18.89
C ARG A 171 -12.07 14.06 19.36
N THR A 172 -13.09 14.44 18.62
CA THR A 172 -14.49 14.02 18.82
C THR A 172 -14.85 12.88 17.85
N LYS A 173 -16.02 12.25 18.05
CA LYS A 173 -16.55 11.25 17.12
C LYS A 173 -16.65 11.79 15.69
N GLN A 174 -17.19 13.01 15.53
CA GLN A 174 -17.28 13.67 14.21
C GLN A 174 -15.90 13.93 13.58
N VAL A 175 -14.88 14.25 14.38
CA VAL A 175 -13.50 14.40 13.88
C VAL A 175 -12.98 13.08 13.33
N VAL A 176 -13.20 11.97 14.02
CA VAL A 176 -12.80 10.64 13.56
C VAL A 176 -13.54 10.27 12.27
N GLU A 177 -14.85 10.45 12.22
CA GLU A 177 -15.67 10.20 11.04
C GLU A 177 -15.26 11.07 9.84
N PHE A 178 -14.90 12.34 10.07
CA PHE A 178 -14.45 13.24 9.02
C PHE A 178 -13.08 12.84 8.47
N ARG A 179 -12.20 12.33 9.30
CA ARG A 179 -10.90 11.79 8.85
C ARG A 179 -11.10 10.60 7.92
N ASP A 180 -11.96 9.66 8.29
CA ASP A 180 -12.34 8.53 7.46
C ASP A 180 -13.02 8.99 6.15
N LEU A 181 -13.91 9.98 6.22
CA LEU A 181 -14.54 10.59 5.05
C LEU A 181 -13.49 11.24 4.12
N THR A 182 -12.48 11.88 4.69
CA THR A 182 -11.40 12.51 3.90
C THR A 182 -10.61 11.48 3.09
N LEU A 183 -10.26 10.34 3.69
CA LEU A 183 -9.57 9.24 3.00
C LEU A 183 -10.49 8.56 1.98
N TYR A 184 -11.75 8.33 2.33
CA TYR A 184 -12.75 7.77 1.43
C TYR A 184 -12.93 8.63 0.17
N ASP A 185 -13.13 9.94 0.34
CA ASP A 185 -13.34 10.87 -0.78
C ASP A 185 -12.10 10.97 -1.68
N PHE A 186 -10.93 10.94 -1.08
CA PHE A 186 -9.68 10.93 -1.82
C PHE A 186 -9.53 9.66 -2.66
N LEU A 187 -9.73 8.49 -2.06
CA LEU A 187 -9.62 7.21 -2.75
C LEU A 187 -10.70 7.04 -3.83
N LYS A 188 -11.92 7.45 -3.53
CA LYS A 188 -13.01 7.49 -4.52
C LYS A 188 -12.59 8.33 -5.73
N TRP A 189 -12.17 9.56 -5.49
CA TRP A 189 -11.73 10.46 -6.55
C TRP A 189 -10.54 9.88 -7.34
N ALA A 190 -9.51 9.37 -6.68
CA ALA A 190 -8.31 8.84 -7.33
C ALA A 190 -8.63 7.61 -8.21
N THR A 191 -9.41 6.66 -7.68
CA THR A 191 -9.78 5.44 -8.42
C THR A 191 -10.74 5.73 -9.56
N GLU A 192 -11.69 6.67 -9.40
CA GLU A 192 -12.58 7.12 -10.47
C GLU A 192 -11.81 7.90 -11.55
N THR A 193 -10.85 8.75 -11.17
CA THR A 193 -9.95 9.45 -12.11
C THR A 193 -9.16 8.45 -12.96
N ALA A 194 -8.60 7.41 -12.33
CA ALA A 194 -7.89 6.35 -13.05
C ALA A 194 -8.79 5.65 -14.08
N LYS A 195 -10.01 5.26 -13.69
CA LYS A 195 -11.00 4.64 -14.60
C LYS A 195 -11.45 5.60 -15.70
N GLY A 196 -11.51 6.89 -15.43
CA GLY A 196 -11.83 7.92 -16.43
C GLY A 196 -10.73 8.07 -17.49
N ILE A 197 -9.47 7.94 -17.12
CA ILE A 197 -8.33 8.00 -18.04
C ILE A 197 -8.22 6.72 -18.87
N LYS A 198 -8.29 5.54 -18.22
CA LYS A 198 -8.23 4.23 -18.89
C LYS A 198 -9.27 3.30 -18.29
N LYS A 199 -10.37 3.07 -18.99
CA LYS A 199 -11.50 2.27 -18.50
C LYS A 199 -11.09 0.88 -17.99
N GLY A 200 -10.11 0.24 -18.62
CA GLY A 200 -9.61 -1.09 -18.27
C GLY A 200 -8.58 -1.12 -17.14
N ILE A 201 -8.09 0.02 -16.64
CA ILE A 201 -7.15 0.03 -15.52
C ILE A 201 -7.79 -0.53 -14.26
N ARG A 202 -7.07 -1.35 -13.51
CA ARG A 202 -7.55 -1.87 -12.23
C ARG A 202 -7.01 -1.05 -11.07
N ASN A 203 -7.78 -0.95 -9.99
CA ASN A 203 -7.38 -0.28 -8.76
C ASN A 203 -7.37 -1.30 -7.61
N ALA A 204 -6.22 -1.43 -6.96
CA ALA A 204 -6.05 -2.17 -5.72
C ALA A 204 -5.85 -1.18 -4.56
N VAL A 205 -6.63 -1.31 -3.50
CA VAL A 205 -6.50 -0.46 -2.31
C VAL A 205 -6.04 -1.32 -1.15
N CYS A 206 -4.83 -1.07 -0.66
CA CYS A 206 -4.26 -1.71 0.52
C CYS A 206 -4.53 -0.84 1.75
N LEU A 207 -5.25 -1.38 2.72
CA LEU A 207 -5.59 -0.66 3.94
C LEU A 207 -4.84 -1.26 5.13
N LEU A 208 -4.38 -0.38 6.01
CA LEU A 208 -3.68 -0.75 7.24
C LEU A 208 -4.50 -1.75 8.06
N PRO A 209 -3.90 -2.86 8.52
CA PRO A 209 -4.62 -3.97 9.17
C PRO A 209 -5.08 -3.65 10.60
N HIS A 210 -4.61 -2.54 11.19
CA HIS A 210 -4.88 -2.16 12.57
C HIS A 210 -6.26 -1.51 12.73
N VAL A 211 -7.33 -2.31 12.60
CA VAL A 211 -8.72 -1.86 12.76
C VAL A 211 -9.25 -2.20 14.15
N ARG A 212 -9.81 -1.20 14.85
CA ARG A 212 -10.35 -1.37 16.20
C ARG A 212 -11.69 -2.12 16.21
N THR A 213 -12.46 -1.97 15.14
CA THR A 213 -13.80 -2.55 15.01
C THR A 213 -13.92 -3.33 13.72
N TRP A 214 -14.72 -4.41 13.73
CA TRP A 214 -15.07 -5.16 12.55
C TRP A 214 -16.58 -5.47 12.54
N PRO A 215 -17.33 -5.27 11.43
CA PRO A 215 -16.85 -4.62 10.18
C PRO A 215 -16.35 -3.19 10.41
N ASN A 216 -15.32 -2.79 9.67
CA ASN A 216 -14.80 -1.43 9.74
C ASN A 216 -15.52 -0.55 8.71
N PRO A 217 -16.13 0.60 9.14
CA PRO A 217 -16.94 1.43 8.26
C PRO A 217 -16.20 2.00 7.06
N LEU A 218 -14.90 2.35 7.20
CA LEU A 218 -14.09 2.86 6.10
C LEU A 218 -13.81 1.77 5.07
N TRP A 219 -13.44 0.57 5.52
CA TRP A 219 -13.19 -0.58 4.64
C TRP A 219 -14.44 -0.97 3.86
N GLU A 220 -15.61 -0.98 4.50
CA GLU A 220 -16.90 -1.28 3.86
C GLU A 220 -17.24 -0.26 2.77
N LYS A 221 -17.06 1.05 3.06
CA LYS A 221 -17.30 2.12 2.08
C LYS A 221 -16.36 2.03 0.88
N ILE A 222 -15.07 1.76 1.11
CA ILE A 222 -14.09 1.63 0.03
C ILE A 222 -14.35 0.38 -0.80
N ALA A 223 -14.65 -0.75 -0.17
CA ALA A 223 -14.98 -1.99 -0.88
C ALA A 223 -16.27 -1.86 -1.73
N ALA A 224 -17.20 -1.00 -1.34
CA ALA A 224 -18.41 -0.73 -2.12
C ALA A 224 -18.17 0.11 -3.38
N LEU A 225 -17.03 0.79 -3.53
CA LEU A 225 -16.72 1.61 -4.70
C LEU A 225 -16.61 0.73 -5.97
N LYS A 226 -17.34 1.09 -7.02
CA LYS A 226 -17.27 0.40 -8.32
C LYS A 226 -15.90 0.56 -9.00
N SER A 227 -15.18 1.64 -8.70
CA SER A 227 -13.85 1.95 -9.22
C SER A 227 -12.72 1.15 -8.56
N VAL A 228 -12.96 0.50 -7.41
CA VAL A 228 -12.02 -0.40 -6.73
C VAL A 228 -12.26 -1.82 -7.20
N ASP A 229 -11.22 -2.52 -7.66
CA ASP A 229 -11.28 -3.89 -8.16
C ASP A 229 -10.75 -4.90 -7.14
N ILE A 230 -9.72 -4.50 -6.36
CA ILE A 230 -8.99 -5.35 -5.42
C ILE A 230 -8.96 -4.66 -4.06
N MET A 231 -9.39 -5.37 -3.02
CA MET A 231 -9.15 -4.96 -1.63
C MET A 231 -7.94 -5.68 -1.09
N ALA A 232 -7.00 -4.95 -0.52
CA ALA A 232 -5.76 -5.49 0.00
C ALA A 232 -5.53 -5.08 1.46
N THR A 233 -4.71 -5.87 2.16
CA THR A 233 -4.14 -5.53 3.47
C THR A 233 -2.82 -6.28 3.67
N ASP A 234 -2.02 -5.81 4.59
CA ASP A 234 -0.65 -6.20 4.86
C ASP A 234 -0.45 -6.51 6.34
N PRO A 235 -0.97 -7.65 6.82
CA PRO A 235 -0.88 -8.03 8.22
C PRO A 235 0.54 -8.47 8.58
N TYR A 236 1.49 -7.52 8.58
CA TYR A 236 2.86 -7.75 8.97
C TYR A 236 2.94 -8.09 10.47
N TRP A 237 3.66 -9.14 10.80
CA TRP A 237 3.61 -9.76 12.13
C TRP A 237 4.85 -9.53 12.98
N LYS A 238 5.97 -9.19 12.37
CA LYS A 238 7.22 -8.85 13.08
C LYS A 238 7.34 -7.34 13.25
N ARG A 239 8.24 -6.94 14.14
CA ARG A 239 8.49 -5.56 14.54
C ARG A 239 8.55 -4.59 13.38
N PHE A 240 7.63 -3.67 13.39
CA PHE A 240 7.75 -2.39 12.74
C PHE A 240 8.07 -1.35 13.82
N PRO A 241 8.78 -0.25 13.51
CA PRO A 241 9.08 0.80 14.50
C PRO A 241 7.85 1.35 15.23
N TYR A 242 6.68 1.15 14.64
CA TYR A 242 5.37 1.63 15.11
C TYR A 242 4.46 0.52 15.67
N SER A 243 4.88 -0.75 15.69
CA SER A 243 4.15 -1.82 16.37
C SER A 243 4.70 -2.04 17.78
N ASN A 244 3.81 -2.33 18.73
CA ASN A 244 4.20 -2.64 20.09
C ASN A 244 5.18 -3.84 20.10
N PRO A 245 6.44 -3.66 20.55
CA PRO A 245 7.48 -4.69 20.48
C PRO A 245 7.17 -5.99 21.25
N ALA A 246 6.16 -5.97 22.11
CA ALA A 246 5.89 -7.09 23.00
C ALA A 246 5.07 -8.25 22.37
N LYS A 247 4.64 -8.13 21.10
CA LYS A 247 3.71 -9.13 20.54
C LYS A 247 4.03 -9.39 19.07
N ASP A 248 4.88 -10.36 18.82
CA ASP A 248 4.85 -11.09 17.57
C ASP A 248 3.44 -11.68 17.40
N ARG A 249 2.73 -11.24 16.36
CA ARG A 249 1.29 -11.51 16.20
C ARG A 249 1.00 -12.46 15.04
N MET A 250 1.85 -13.45 14.81
CA MET A 250 1.57 -14.41 13.74
C MET A 250 0.21 -15.06 13.98
N ASP A 251 0.07 -15.69 15.13
CA ASP A 251 -1.16 -16.40 15.50
C ASP A 251 -2.23 -15.41 16.00
N GLY A 252 -3.44 -15.56 15.49
CA GLY A 252 -4.58 -14.74 15.85
C GLY A 252 -4.63 -13.34 15.20
N PHE A 253 -3.56 -12.93 14.48
CA PHE A 253 -3.56 -11.66 13.74
C PHE A 253 -3.57 -11.87 12.23
N VAL A 254 -2.59 -12.59 11.69
CA VAL A 254 -2.45 -12.83 10.25
C VAL A 254 -3.66 -13.62 9.72
N ASP A 255 -4.02 -14.70 10.39
CA ASP A 255 -5.17 -15.55 10.05
C ASP A 255 -6.51 -14.79 10.19
N LEU A 256 -6.67 -13.98 11.26
CA LEU A 256 -7.85 -13.16 11.47
C LEU A 256 -8.01 -12.12 10.35
N MET A 257 -6.93 -11.40 10.01
CA MET A 257 -6.98 -10.39 8.97
C MET A 257 -7.21 -10.99 7.59
N ALA A 258 -6.61 -12.14 7.29
CA ALA A 258 -6.88 -12.88 6.07
C ALA A 258 -8.36 -13.29 5.95
N SER A 259 -8.95 -13.79 7.03
CA SER A 259 -10.36 -14.19 7.09
C SER A 259 -11.31 -13.00 6.90
N ARG A 260 -11.03 -11.88 7.59
CA ARG A 260 -11.79 -10.62 7.45
C ARG A 260 -11.72 -10.07 6.04
N LEU A 261 -10.54 -10.07 5.43
CA LEU A 261 -10.33 -9.61 4.06
C LEU A 261 -11.16 -10.44 3.06
N VAL A 262 -11.14 -11.77 3.20
CA VAL A 262 -11.93 -12.68 2.33
C VAL A 262 -13.43 -12.47 2.54
N GLU A 263 -13.89 -12.29 3.78
CA GLU A 263 -15.27 -11.98 4.09
C GLU A 263 -15.72 -10.68 3.41
N LEU A 264 -14.92 -9.60 3.53
CA LEU A 264 -15.17 -8.32 2.89
C LEU A 264 -15.24 -8.46 1.36
N GLY A 265 -14.24 -9.13 0.77
CA GLY A 265 -14.20 -9.36 -0.67
C GLY A 265 -15.41 -10.12 -1.19
N ARG A 266 -15.86 -11.15 -0.47
CA ARG A 266 -17.08 -11.91 -0.81
C ARG A 266 -18.33 -11.03 -0.75
N ARG A 267 -18.47 -10.20 0.30
CA ARG A 267 -19.61 -9.31 0.52
C ARG A 267 -19.75 -8.26 -0.58
N HIS A 268 -18.63 -7.69 -1.02
CA HIS A 268 -18.60 -6.64 -2.04
C HIS A 268 -18.21 -7.12 -3.45
N ARG A 269 -18.04 -8.44 -3.64
CA ARG A 269 -17.64 -9.06 -4.92
C ARG A 269 -16.32 -8.48 -5.45
N LYS A 270 -15.33 -8.33 -4.54
CA LYS A 270 -14.00 -7.85 -4.88
C LYS A 270 -12.98 -8.99 -4.87
N GLU A 271 -12.00 -8.89 -5.75
CA GLU A 271 -10.76 -9.65 -5.58
C GLU A 271 -10.10 -9.20 -4.28
N VAL A 272 -9.43 -10.14 -3.57
CA VAL A 272 -8.71 -9.81 -2.35
C VAL A 272 -7.24 -10.18 -2.50
N GLN A 273 -6.36 -9.31 -1.97
CA GLN A 273 -4.92 -9.48 -1.99
C GLN A 273 -4.35 -9.31 -0.58
N ALA A 274 -3.56 -10.27 -0.13
CA ALA A 274 -2.85 -10.18 1.14
C ALA A 274 -1.35 -10.02 0.90
N TRP A 275 -0.72 -9.11 1.67
CA TRP A 275 0.70 -8.85 1.58
C TRP A 275 1.45 -9.55 2.70
N LEU A 276 2.52 -10.20 2.30
CA LEU A 276 3.39 -11.02 3.12
C LEU A 276 4.64 -10.25 3.51
N GLN A 277 5.01 -10.29 4.77
CA GLN A 277 6.28 -9.75 5.25
C GLN A 277 7.42 -10.70 4.92
N ILE A 278 8.39 -10.26 4.13
CA ILE A 278 9.67 -10.95 3.95
C ILE A 278 10.86 -10.00 4.19
N PHE A 279 10.60 -8.89 4.85
CA PHE A 279 11.55 -7.85 5.25
C PHE A 279 11.58 -7.74 6.77
N ALA A 280 12.65 -7.17 7.32
CA ALA A 280 12.85 -6.99 8.76
C ALA A 280 12.65 -8.27 9.59
N LEU A 281 12.93 -9.42 8.99
CA LEU A 281 12.91 -10.71 9.69
C LEU A 281 14.28 -11.00 10.29
N HIS A 282 14.31 -11.41 11.56
CA HIS A 282 15.53 -11.88 12.20
C HIS A 282 15.88 -13.29 11.74
N ARG A 283 17.12 -13.69 12.02
CA ARG A 283 17.58 -15.06 11.78
C ARG A 283 16.65 -16.07 12.47
N GLN A 284 16.25 -17.10 11.76
CA GLN A 284 15.28 -18.13 12.11
C GLN A 284 13.80 -17.76 11.95
N ASP A 285 13.45 -16.48 11.78
CA ASP A 285 12.05 -16.07 11.53
C ASP A 285 11.59 -16.34 10.09
N GLU A 286 12.50 -16.76 9.20
CA GLU A 286 12.14 -17.09 7.81
C GLU A 286 11.10 -18.22 7.71
N VAL A 287 10.99 -19.04 8.77
CA VAL A 287 9.97 -20.11 8.83
C VAL A 287 8.56 -19.56 8.89
N ASP A 288 8.39 -18.35 9.42
CA ASP A 288 7.10 -17.69 9.54
C ASP A 288 6.47 -17.38 8.17
N ILE A 289 7.29 -17.24 7.13
CA ILE A 289 6.83 -17.04 5.75
C ILE A 289 5.90 -18.18 5.31
N ASP A 290 6.27 -19.43 5.61
CA ASP A 290 5.43 -20.60 5.30
C ASP A 290 4.11 -20.57 6.07
N THR A 291 4.16 -20.19 7.35
CA THR A 291 2.98 -20.12 8.23
C THR A 291 2.00 -19.07 7.73
N ALA A 292 2.50 -17.86 7.42
CA ALA A 292 1.67 -16.77 6.92
C ALA A 292 1.02 -17.12 5.56
N VAL A 293 1.77 -17.67 4.61
CA VAL A 293 1.18 -18.12 3.32
C VAL A 293 0.13 -19.20 3.55
N ASN A 294 0.37 -20.14 4.49
CA ASN A 294 -0.63 -21.18 4.79
C ASN A 294 -1.92 -20.56 5.39
N TYR A 295 -1.83 -19.54 6.25
CA TYR A 295 -3.00 -18.81 6.75
C TYR A 295 -3.76 -18.12 5.62
N PHE A 296 -3.08 -17.42 4.71
CA PHE A 296 -3.71 -16.79 3.57
C PHE A 296 -4.45 -17.82 2.68
N VAL A 297 -3.78 -18.90 2.33
CA VAL A 297 -4.38 -19.96 1.49
C VAL A 297 -5.56 -20.64 2.18
N LYS A 298 -5.45 -20.93 3.49
CA LYS A 298 -6.52 -21.52 4.29
C LYS A 298 -7.74 -20.61 4.40
N ALA A 299 -7.53 -19.30 4.53
CA ALA A 299 -8.61 -18.31 4.53
C ALA A 299 -9.29 -18.17 3.16
N GLY A 300 -8.64 -18.59 2.07
CA GLY A 300 -9.16 -18.49 0.71
C GLY A 300 -8.60 -17.34 -0.12
N VAL A 301 -7.54 -16.69 0.33
CA VAL A 301 -6.83 -15.65 -0.44
C VAL A 301 -6.19 -16.29 -1.67
N LYS A 302 -6.46 -15.72 -2.85
CA LYS A 302 -5.96 -16.22 -4.14
C LYS A 302 -4.94 -15.29 -4.81
N ASN A 303 -4.70 -14.12 -4.23
CA ASN A 303 -3.71 -13.16 -4.69
C ASN A 303 -2.82 -12.77 -3.49
N ILE A 304 -1.54 -13.14 -3.56
CA ILE A 304 -0.57 -12.93 -2.47
C ILE A 304 0.61 -12.14 -3.03
N GLY A 305 0.90 -11.00 -2.41
CA GLY A 305 2.09 -10.21 -2.61
C GLY A 305 3.12 -10.43 -1.51
N ALA A 306 4.39 -10.22 -1.80
CA ALA A 306 5.45 -10.17 -0.80
C ALA A 306 6.17 -8.82 -0.85
N TRP A 307 6.32 -8.20 0.30
CA TRP A 307 7.16 -7.01 0.44
C TRP A 307 8.50 -7.45 1.02
N GLY A 308 9.61 -7.51 0.25
CA GLY A 308 9.84 -7.12 -1.14
C GLY A 308 10.94 -7.99 -1.72
N TYR A 309 11.31 -7.73 -2.98
CA TYR A 309 12.32 -8.50 -3.71
C TYR A 309 13.60 -8.72 -2.88
N VAL A 310 14.06 -9.97 -2.84
CA VAL A 310 15.23 -10.43 -2.04
C VAL A 310 15.19 -9.88 -0.60
N GLY A 311 14.04 -10.06 0.12
CA GLY A 311 13.92 -9.66 1.52
C GLY A 311 14.27 -8.20 1.81
N CYS A 312 13.98 -7.32 0.85
CA CYS A 312 14.29 -5.88 0.86
C CYS A 312 15.80 -5.55 0.94
N ALA A 313 16.68 -6.40 0.43
CA ALA A 313 18.13 -6.17 0.46
C ALA A 313 18.59 -4.83 -0.16
N ALA A 314 17.76 -4.22 -1.04
CA ALA A 314 18.03 -2.91 -1.61
C ALA A 314 17.99 -1.77 -0.57
N TYR A 315 17.33 -1.97 0.58
CA TYR A 315 17.17 -1.00 1.68
C TYR A 315 17.63 -1.61 2.99
N ALA A 316 18.88 -1.35 3.36
CA ALA A 316 19.53 -1.96 4.52
C ALA A 316 18.77 -1.77 5.84
N SER A 317 18.04 -0.67 6.01
CA SER A 317 17.27 -0.36 7.23
C SER A 317 16.06 -1.28 7.44
N ILE A 318 15.53 -1.87 6.37
CA ILE A 318 14.39 -2.79 6.43
C ILE A 318 14.71 -4.18 5.86
N ALA A 319 15.96 -4.42 5.46
CA ALA A 319 16.38 -5.73 5.00
C ALA A 319 16.22 -6.78 6.11
N SER A 320 15.79 -7.97 5.75
CA SER A 320 15.89 -9.12 6.65
C SER A 320 17.36 -9.45 6.93
N GLU A 321 17.68 -10.05 8.08
CA GLU A 321 19.05 -10.44 8.41
C GLU A 321 19.62 -11.48 7.43
N ARG A 322 18.76 -12.30 6.85
CA ARG A 322 19.11 -13.26 5.78
C ARG A 322 18.18 -13.09 4.58
N PRO A 323 18.33 -11.99 3.83
CA PRO A 323 17.36 -11.59 2.83
C PRO A 323 17.24 -12.60 1.67
N ARG A 324 18.36 -13.23 1.28
CA ARG A 324 18.36 -14.25 0.23
C ARG A 324 17.64 -15.51 0.65
N GLU A 325 17.80 -15.96 1.89
CA GLU A 325 17.10 -17.12 2.44
C GLU A 325 15.58 -16.88 2.50
N CYS A 326 15.16 -15.68 2.88
CA CYS A 326 13.74 -15.29 2.84
C CYS A 326 13.20 -15.40 1.42
N TRP A 327 13.95 -14.89 0.43
CA TRP A 327 13.57 -14.91 -0.98
C TRP A 327 13.48 -16.33 -1.54
N GLU A 328 14.50 -17.15 -1.32
CA GLU A 328 14.52 -18.56 -1.75
C GLU A 328 13.38 -19.36 -1.10
N ARG A 329 13.08 -19.08 0.17
CA ARG A 329 11.97 -19.72 0.87
C ARG A 329 10.64 -19.33 0.25
N LEU A 330 10.43 -18.05 -0.03
CA LEU A 330 9.25 -17.55 -0.74
C LEU A 330 9.07 -18.27 -2.07
N GLY A 331 10.12 -18.38 -2.88
CA GLY A 331 10.09 -19.06 -4.18
C GLY A 331 9.66 -20.53 -4.06
N ARG A 332 10.18 -21.25 -3.08
CA ARG A 332 9.75 -22.65 -2.84
C ARG A 332 8.27 -22.75 -2.51
N ILE A 333 7.75 -21.88 -1.62
CA ILE A 333 6.34 -21.92 -1.23
C ILE A 333 5.42 -21.45 -2.35
N TYR A 334 5.80 -20.43 -3.12
CA TYR A 334 5.02 -19.94 -4.26
C TYR A 334 4.85 -21.01 -5.33
N ARG A 335 5.93 -21.71 -5.71
CA ARG A 335 5.84 -22.85 -6.65
C ARG A 335 4.96 -23.98 -6.12
N ARG A 336 5.04 -24.29 -4.80
CA ARG A 336 4.21 -25.31 -4.16
C ARG A 336 2.71 -24.99 -4.20
N VAL A 337 2.31 -23.74 -3.89
CA VAL A 337 0.89 -23.36 -3.86
C VAL A 337 0.31 -23.18 -5.27
N SER A 338 1.13 -22.75 -6.23
CA SER A 338 0.75 -22.66 -7.63
C SER A 338 0.42 -24.05 -8.21
N SER A 339 1.26 -25.06 -7.97
CA SER A 339 1.07 -26.42 -8.48
C SER A 339 -0.18 -27.09 -7.92
N LYS A 340 -0.53 -26.83 -6.66
CA LYS A 340 -1.77 -27.35 -6.03
C LYS A 340 -3.04 -26.71 -6.63
N SER A 341 -2.95 -25.45 -7.07
CA SER A 341 -4.09 -24.74 -7.69
C SER A 341 -4.43 -25.25 -9.09
N ASN A 342 -3.45 -25.79 -9.81
CA ASN A 342 -3.66 -26.32 -11.16
C ASN A 342 -4.18 -27.78 -11.20
N ARG A 343 -4.31 -28.44 -10.03
CA ARG A 343 -4.81 -29.82 -9.90
C ARG A 343 -6.28 -29.91 -9.45
N LYS A 344 -6.90 -28.76 -9.18
CA LYS A 344 -8.33 -28.64 -8.85
C LYS A 344 -9.08 -27.95 -10.00
#